data_563529bdeabdb596d959ac5598d62167
#
_entry.id   563529bdeabdb596d959ac5598d62167
#
_cell.length_a   1.000
_cell.length_b   1.000
_cell.length_c   1.000
_cell.angle_alpha   90.00
_cell.angle_beta   90.00
_cell.angle_gamma   90.00
#
_symmetry.space_group_name_H-M   'P 1'
#
loop_
_entity.id
_entity.type
_entity.pdbx_description
1 polymer ?
#
loop_
_entity_poly.entity_id
_entity_poly.type
_entity_poly.pdbx_seq_one_letter_code
_entity_poly.pdbx_strand_id
1 'polypeptide(L)'
;MRTRIQALLLAVLSLGACTVKTTVQVTATTPAAVTHLYVTVKELWFTTQAAATTSDNTWVRKVLSDPVTIDLSSLNDGTTASLASLTLDVGTYAQIRLVLADVGEDLVDSADALGLAWNNAVQYVDAAGVTHLVGLELPHPGASLLIAAPLELGGNSSLDSLSLTTDETSTVVVDIDALQGLILFTDNGEPRAMLSPVLRAHDQSKAGTLTGTFDLSGITSPAGGKQGIVVSAEVIDTDGTRHAVVKSTRLRSDGSFTLSPLPDDSTYDIVVQGAGVTTLLVTGIAVKAGETTTLQTSSIPLSAASTFLVNTANTVYGGTFAEFYQTLPTSSKPYLIDSLPVNPFAGGFFADQALSAGPLMYGAYNAGGTISFTTANADEGLARYQLAGNSRWRASSSFVTVAGNSGGSTTVQSVTVPQPALPANALTGSVSGTVFIATAGRYDSVQMIVSRGGQIVDTRDLGSSLGQSTAIAFTIANLPARTADAVYDLSIRAWNSRDPANTLVRVALAAPLDLRQNSVTGLSLQL
;
A
#
# COMPACT_ATOMS: atom_id res chain seq x y z
N MET A 1 -34.34 41.72 61.82
CA MET A 1 -33.82 40.45 61.33
C MET A 1 -34.14 40.35 59.83
N ARG A 2 -33.21 40.73 58.98
CA ARG A 2 -33.41 40.72 57.49
C ARG A 2 -32.51 39.62 56.90
N THR A 3 -33.15 38.55 56.47
CA THR A 3 -32.49 37.41 55.81
C THR A 3 -32.22 37.76 54.35
N ARG A 4 -30.94 37.83 53.97
CA ARG A 4 -30.53 38.01 52.57
C ARG A 4 -30.46 36.63 51.94
N ILE A 5 -31.31 36.40 50.95
CA ILE A 5 -31.22 35.24 50.08
C ILE A 5 -30.20 35.60 48.99
N GLN A 6 -29.04 34.96 48.98
CA GLN A 6 -28.09 35.02 47.90
C GLN A 6 -28.53 33.98 46.86
N ALA A 7 -29.04 34.44 45.73
CA ALA A 7 -29.25 33.60 44.56
C ALA A 7 -27.87 33.30 43.91
N LEU A 8 -27.42 32.07 43.99
CA LEU A 8 -26.24 31.55 43.30
C LEU A 8 -26.63 31.28 41.87
N LEU A 9 -26.26 32.21 40.97
CA LEU A 9 -26.44 32.04 39.52
C LEU A 9 -25.36 31.03 39.05
N LEU A 10 -25.75 29.77 38.84
CA LEU A 10 -24.89 28.76 38.23
C LEU A 10 -24.86 29.03 36.73
N ALA A 11 -23.85 29.76 36.27
CA ALA A 11 -23.56 29.86 34.84
C ALA A 11 -23.04 28.52 34.35
N VAL A 12 -23.91 27.72 33.75
CA VAL A 12 -23.50 26.57 32.96
C VAL A 12 -22.83 27.12 31.70
N LEU A 13 -21.51 27.24 31.73
CA LEU A 13 -20.72 27.37 30.51
C LEU A 13 -20.93 26.10 29.70
N SER A 14 -21.82 26.11 28.73
CA SER A 14 -21.81 25.16 27.65
C SER A 14 -20.49 25.35 26.91
N LEU A 15 -19.52 24.51 27.19
CA LEU A 15 -18.36 24.31 26.33
C LEU A 15 -18.93 23.76 25.02
N GLY A 16 -19.33 24.62 24.12
CA GLY A 16 -19.61 24.24 22.74
C GLY A 16 -18.33 23.62 22.21
N ALA A 17 -18.34 22.32 21.91
CA ALA A 17 -17.25 21.71 21.22
C ALA A 17 -17.01 22.49 19.90
N CYS A 18 -15.84 23.07 19.74
CA CYS A 18 -15.46 23.70 18.50
C CYS A 18 -15.34 22.61 17.44
N THR A 19 -16.04 22.74 16.35
CA THR A 19 -16.09 21.73 15.28
C THR A 19 -15.55 22.31 13.98
N VAL A 20 -14.97 21.44 13.15
CA VAL A 20 -14.41 21.75 11.83
C VAL A 20 -15.14 20.96 10.77
N LYS A 21 -15.58 21.62 9.70
CA LYS A 21 -16.10 20.94 8.52
C LYS A 21 -14.93 20.33 7.77
N THR A 22 -14.87 19.00 7.73
CA THR A 22 -13.79 18.25 7.09
C THR A 22 -14.31 17.55 5.84
N THR A 23 -13.64 17.77 4.71
CA THR A 23 -13.88 17.03 3.47
C THR A 23 -12.83 15.94 3.34
N VAL A 24 -13.26 14.71 3.07
CA VAL A 24 -12.37 13.57 2.81
C VAL A 24 -12.36 13.31 1.31
N GLN A 25 -11.17 13.30 0.75
CA GLN A 25 -10.90 12.96 -0.65
C GLN A 25 -10.00 11.75 -0.73
N VAL A 26 -10.03 11.06 -1.87
CA VAL A 26 -9.14 9.93 -2.19
C VAL A 26 -8.35 10.25 -3.44
N THR A 27 -7.08 9.89 -3.45
CA THR A 27 -6.22 9.78 -4.63
C THR A 27 -5.59 8.40 -4.65
N ALA A 28 -5.07 7.96 -5.80
CA ALA A 28 -4.47 6.63 -5.90
C ALA A 28 -3.35 6.57 -6.92
N THR A 29 -2.55 5.51 -6.83
CA THR A 29 -1.62 5.08 -7.88
C THR A 29 -1.84 3.60 -8.14
N THR A 30 -2.05 3.24 -9.42
CA THR A 30 -2.35 1.86 -9.83
C THR A 30 -1.32 1.34 -10.84
N PRO A 31 -1.05 0.02 -10.90
CA PRO A 31 -0.19 -0.57 -11.91
C PRO A 31 -0.68 -0.31 -13.34
N ALA A 32 0.24 -0.23 -14.31
CA ALA A 32 -0.09 0.05 -15.71
C ALA A 32 -0.97 -1.03 -16.37
N ALA A 33 -0.86 -2.28 -15.92
CA ALA A 33 -1.69 -3.38 -16.38
C ALA A 33 -3.15 -3.27 -15.93
N VAL A 34 -3.44 -2.45 -14.90
CA VAL A 34 -4.77 -2.24 -14.34
C VAL A 34 -5.51 -1.16 -15.10
N THR A 35 -6.61 -1.52 -15.72
CA THR A 35 -7.47 -0.60 -16.46
C THR A 35 -8.55 0.02 -15.56
N HIS A 36 -9.06 -0.75 -14.59
CA HIS A 36 -9.99 -0.28 -13.57
C HIS A 36 -9.71 -0.95 -12.23
N LEU A 37 -9.81 -0.18 -11.16
CA LEU A 37 -9.69 -0.67 -9.78
C LEU A 37 -10.80 -0.06 -8.93
N TYR A 38 -11.87 -0.79 -8.74
CA TYR A 38 -13.04 -0.34 -8.02
C TYR A 38 -12.98 -0.71 -6.55
N VAL A 39 -13.21 0.27 -5.69
CA VAL A 39 -13.42 0.07 -4.24
C VAL A 39 -14.70 0.79 -3.80
N THR A 40 -15.45 0.18 -2.91
CA THR A 40 -16.71 0.72 -2.40
C THR A 40 -16.57 1.06 -0.93
N VAL A 41 -16.62 2.35 -0.61
CA VAL A 41 -16.53 2.88 0.76
C VAL A 41 -17.91 2.98 1.36
N LYS A 42 -18.11 2.41 2.56
CA LYS A 42 -19.35 2.47 3.35
C LYS A 42 -19.28 3.47 4.49
N GLU A 43 -18.13 3.53 5.17
CA GLU A 43 -17.98 4.36 6.37
C GLU A 43 -16.60 4.99 6.45
N LEU A 44 -16.53 6.12 7.12
CA LEU A 44 -15.31 6.81 7.48
C LEU A 44 -15.23 6.92 9.01
N TRP A 45 -14.13 6.50 9.60
CA TRP A 45 -13.93 6.56 11.04
C TRP A 45 -12.69 7.37 11.38
N PHE A 46 -12.79 8.18 12.43
CA PHE A 46 -11.71 9.02 12.92
C PHE A 46 -11.55 8.84 14.42
N THR A 47 -10.32 8.82 14.92
CA THR A 47 -10.05 8.82 16.37
C THR A 47 -8.77 9.56 16.69
N THR A 48 -8.74 10.19 17.86
CA THR A 48 -7.55 10.81 18.44
C THR A 48 -6.64 9.80 19.15
N GLN A 49 -7.05 8.55 19.26
CA GLN A 49 -6.30 7.50 19.94
C GLN A 49 -5.41 6.73 18.96
N ALA A 50 -4.09 6.76 19.18
CA ALA A 50 -3.12 6.11 18.29
C ALA A 50 -3.20 4.58 18.30
N ALA A 51 -3.70 3.96 19.36
CA ALA A 51 -3.79 2.51 19.53
C ALA A 51 -5.24 1.97 19.54
N ALA A 52 -6.20 2.74 18.99
CA ALA A 52 -7.60 2.33 18.96
C ALA A 52 -7.81 1.07 18.09
N THR A 53 -8.58 0.14 18.62
CA THR A 53 -9.07 -1.05 17.92
C THR A 53 -10.45 -0.77 17.30
N THR A 54 -10.95 -1.65 16.44
CA THR A 54 -12.29 -1.49 15.84
C THR A 54 -13.43 -1.50 16.86
N SER A 55 -13.22 -2.09 18.04
CA SER A 55 -14.21 -2.19 19.11
C SER A 55 -14.22 -1.00 20.08
N ASP A 56 -13.24 -0.09 19.98
CA ASP A 56 -13.17 1.06 20.89
C ASP A 56 -14.30 2.07 20.62
N ASN A 57 -14.78 2.71 21.68
CA ASN A 57 -15.85 3.71 21.59
C ASN A 57 -15.35 5.13 21.29
N THR A 58 -14.06 5.29 21.03
CA THR A 58 -13.42 6.58 20.74
C THR A 58 -13.57 7.00 19.26
N TRP A 59 -14.12 6.14 18.43
CA TRP A 59 -14.31 6.42 17.01
C TRP A 59 -15.46 7.38 16.76
N VAL A 60 -15.17 8.48 16.05
CA VAL A 60 -16.18 9.27 15.36
C VAL A 60 -16.46 8.58 14.02
N ARG A 61 -17.67 8.04 13.86
CA ARG A 61 -18.06 7.24 12.68
C ARG A 61 -19.01 8.02 11.80
N LYS A 62 -18.69 8.12 10.52
CA LYS A 62 -19.58 8.62 9.48
C LYS A 62 -19.96 7.46 8.59
N VAL A 63 -21.20 6.98 8.76
CA VAL A 63 -21.84 6.06 7.82
C VAL A 63 -22.31 6.86 6.63
N LEU A 64 -21.96 6.44 5.43
CA LEU A 64 -22.46 7.03 4.19
C LEU A 64 -23.87 6.53 3.95
N SER A 65 -24.81 7.43 3.67
CA SER A 65 -26.20 7.06 3.36
C SER A 65 -26.27 6.14 2.15
N ASP A 66 -25.41 6.42 1.20
CA ASP A 66 -25.20 5.65 -0.02
C ASP A 66 -23.72 5.31 -0.11
N PRO A 67 -23.33 4.03 -0.04
CA PRO A 67 -21.95 3.61 -0.26
C PRO A 67 -21.44 4.09 -1.62
N VAL A 68 -20.20 4.55 -1.66
CA VAL A 68 -19.61 5.16 -2.86
C VAL A 68 -18.60 4.22 -3.49
N THR A 69 -18.87 3.79 -4.72
CA THR A 69 -17.91 3.03 -5.54
C THR A 69 -17.04 3.98 -6.34
N ILE A 70 -15.73 3.86 -6.21
CA ILE A 70 -14.73 4.71 -6.85
C ILE A 70 -13.82 3.86 -7.70
N ASP A 71 -13.56 4.30 -8.92
CA ASP A 71 -12.51 3.75 -9.75
C ASP A 71 -11.18 4.44 -9.43
N LEU A 72 -10.33 3.78 -8.65
CA LEU A 72 -9.02 4.28 -8.25
C LEU A 72 -8.08 4.49 -9.44
N SER A 73 -8.27 3.77 -10.56
CA SER A 73 -7.44 3.94 -11.75
C SER A 73 -7.61 5.30 -12.40
N SER A 74 -8.74 5.97 -12.18
CA SER A 74 -9.00 7.32 -12.64
C SER A 74 -8.36 8.41 -11.79
N LEU A 75 -7.81 8.06 -10.62
CA LEU A 75 -7.27 8.98 -9.62
C LEU A 75 -5.73 9.06 -9.64
N ASN A 76 -5.10 8.47 -10.65
CA ASN A 76 -3.68 8.67 -10.89
C ASN A 76 -3.39 10.16 -11.13
N ASP A 77 -2.13 10.56 -10.95
CA ASP A 77 -1.65 11.85 -11.40
C ASP A 77 -2.17 13.04 -10.56
N GLY A 78 -2.33 12.82 -9.25
CA GLY A 78 -2.79 13.85 -8.32
C GLY A 78 -4.28 14.18 -8.43
N THR A 79 -5.03 13.47 -9.27
CA THR A 79 -6.49 13.59 -9.33
C THR A 79 -7.10 13.06 -8.04
N THR A 80 -8.15 13.73 -7.54
CA THR A 80 -8.86 13.33 -6.32
C THR A 80 -10.35 13.13 -6.57
N ALA A 81 -10.97 12.21 -5.84
CA ALA A 81 -12.41 12.07 -5.74
C ALA A 81 -12.89 12.37 -4.32
N SER A 82 -13.99 13.11 -4.19
CA SER A 82 -14.59 13.39 -2.89
C SER A 82 -15.40 12.20 -2.40
N LEU A 83 -15.12 11.74 -1.17
CA LEU A 83 -15.89 10.69 -0.50
C LEU A 83 -17.06 11.25 0.29
N ALA A 84 -16.77 12.18 1.18
CA ALA A 84 -17.75 12.77 2.06
C ALA A 84 -17.27 14.08 2.67
N SER A 85 -18.24 14.87 3.15
CA SER A 85 -17.98 15.95 4.12
C SER A 85 -18.62 15.57 5.45
N LEU A 86 -17.87 15.77 6.54
CA LEU A 86 -18.31 15.49 7.89
C LEU A 86 -17.86 16.62 8.83
N THR A 87 -18.47 16.68 10.01
CA THR A 87 -18.07 17.59 11.05
C THR A 87 -17.30 16.82 12.12
N LEU A 88 -16.08 17.24 12.39
CA LEU A 88 -15.20 16.67 13.41
C LEU A 88 -14.96 17.69 14.51
N ASP A 89 -14.73 17.23 15.73
CA ASP A 89 -14.28 18.09 16.80
C ASP A 89 -12.85 18.61 16.52
N VAL A 90 -12.55 19.80 16.98
CA VAL A 90 -11.19 20.32 16.99
C VAL A 90 -10.29 19.37 17.78
N GLY A 91 -9.13 19.06 17.21
CA GLY A 91 -8.20 18.15 17.85
C GLY A 91 -7.23 17.51 16.87
N THR A 92 -6.40 16.63 17.42
CA THR A 92 -5.38 15.91 16.68
C THR A 92 -5.81 14.45 16.52
N TYR A 93 -6.12 14.08 15.29
CA TYR A 93 -6.56 12.72 14.95
C TYR A 93 -5.36 11.84 14.62
N ALA A 94 -5.31 10.67 15.26
CA ALA A 94 -4.19 9.73 15.14
C ALA A 94 -4.49 8.54 14.21
N GLN A 95 -5.77 8.26 13.94
CA GLN A 95 -6.15 7.19 13.02
C GLN A 95 -7.37 7.58 12.18
N ILE A 96 -7.36 7.12 10.93
CA ILE A 96 -8.47 7.18 9.98
C ILE A 96 -8.74 5.78 9.47
N ARG A 97 -10.01 5.39 9.30
CA ARG A 97 -10.40 4.14 8.66
C ARG A 97 -11.37 4.40 7.52
N LEU A 98 -11.09 3.77 6.39
CA LEU A 98 -12.03 3.59 5.29
C LEU A 98 -12.63 2.19 5.43
N VAL A 99 -13.90 2.10 5.79
CA VAL A 99 -14.60 0.81 5.85
C VAL A 99 -15.16 0.51 4.48
N LEU A 100 -14.70 -0.56 3.87
CA LEU A 100 -15.14 -0.98 2.54
C LEU A 100 -16.28 -1.98 2.62
N ALA A 101 -17.12 -2.02 1.59
CA ALA A 101 -18.02 -3.16 1.38
C ALA A 101 -17.17 -4.41 1.06
N ASP A 102 -17.56 -5.58 1.56
CA ASP A 102 -16.85 -6.81 1.23
C ASP A 102 -17.26 -7.34 -0.16
N VAL A 103 -16.36 -8.05 -0.81
CA VAL A 103 -16.62 -8.69 -2.12
C VAL A 103 -17.77 -9.73 -2.04
N GLY A 104 -18.00 -10.29 -0.87
CA GLY A 104 -19.07 -11.28 -0.61
C GLY A 104 -20.35 -10.71 0.00
N GLU A 105 -20.43 -9.38 0.23
CA GLU A 105 -21.68 -8.72 0.68
C GLU A 105 -22.63 -8.49 -0.50
N ASP A 106 -23.90 -8.19 -0.19
CA ASP A 106 -24.88 -7.78 -1.20
C ASP A 106 -24.36 -6.58 -2.00
N LEU A 107 -24.58 -6.61 -3.30
CA LEU A 107 -24.13 -5.59 -4.22
C LEU A 107 -24.80 -4.25 -3.91
N VAL A 108 -24.01 -3.21 -3.73
CA VAL A 108 -24.54 -1.86 -3.48
C VAL A 108 -24.91 -1.16 -4.78
N ASP A 109 -25.87 -0.22 -4.71
CA ASP A 109 -26.41 0.47 -5.89
C ASP A 109 -25.32 1.18 -6.72
N SER A 110 -24.31 1.76 -6.09
CA SER A 110 -23.23 2.45 -6.81
C SER A 110 -22.33 1.49 -7.59
N ALA A 111 -22.15 0.25 -7.13
CA ALA A 111 -21.42 -0.78 -7.86
C ALA A 111 -22.28 -1.40 -8.96
N ASP A 112 -23.57 -1.65 -8.69
CA ASP A 112 -24.52 -2.15 -9.67
C ASP A 112 -24.70 -1.17 -10.85
N ALA A 113 -24.76 0.12 -10.57
CA ALA A 113 -24.85 1.16 -11.60
C ALA A 113 -23.64 1.20 -12.56
N LEU A 114 -22.48 0.65 -12.14
CA LEU A 114 -21.30 0.47 -12.98
C LEU A 114 -21.28 -0.88 -13.70
N GLY A 115 -22.31 -1.72 -13.51
CA GLY A 115 -22.39 -3.06 -14.09
C GLY A 115 -21.43 -4.07 -13.47
N LEU A 116 -20.98 -3.84 -12.24
CA LEU A 116 -20.08 -4.74 -11.53
C LEU A 116 -20.85 -5.92 -10.94
N ALA A 117 -20.17 -7.06 -10.83
CA ALA A 117 -20.69 -8.24 -10.13
C ALA A 117 -20.28 -8.29 -8.64
N TRP A 118 -19.40 -7.37 -8.20
CA TRP A 118 -18.86 -7.30 -6.85
C TRP A 118 -18.75 -5.85 -6.39
N ASN A 119 -18.80 -5.63 -5.09
CA ASN A 119 -18.60 -4.30 -4.49
C ASN A 119 -17.20 -3.74 -4.72
N ASN A 120 -16.19 -4.62 -4.75
CA ASN A 120 -14.83 -4.26 -5.11
C ASN A 120 -14.40 -5.17 -6.26
N ALA A 121 -13.76 -4.59 -7.28
CA ALA A 121 -13.36 -5.32 -8.48
C ALA A 121 -12.08 -4.73 -9.08
N VAL A 122 -11.34 -5.54 -9.80
CA VAL A 122 -10.23 -5.08 -10.61
C VAL A 122 -10.34 -5.63 -12.02
N GLN A 123 -10.13 -4.74 -12.99
CA GLN A 123 -9.94 -5.11 -14.39
C GLN A 123 -8.48 -4.87 -14.76
N TYR A 124 -7.84 -5.90 -15.30
CA TYR A 124 -6.44 -5.84 -15.71
C TYR A 124 -6.18 -6.65 -16.97
N VAL A 125 -5.05 -6.36 -17.62
CA VAL A 125 -4.57 -7.10 -18.77
C VAL A 125 -3.36 -7.92 -18.33
N ASP A 126 -3.39 -9.21 -18.56
CA ASP A 126 -2.29 -10.10 -18.22
C ASP A 126 -1.13 -10.03 -19.24
N ALA A 127 -0.04 -10.75 -18.97
CA ALA A 127 1.13 -10.79 -19.86
C ALA A 127 0.84 -11.38 -21.26
N ALA A 128 -0.25 -12.15 -21.41
CA ALA A 128 -0.70 -12.69 -22.69
C ALA A 128 -1.62 -11.71 -23.44
N GLY A 129 -1.93 -10.54 -22.88
CA GLY A 129 -2.83 -9.54 -23.44
C GLY A 129 -4.31 -9.85 -23.21
N VAL A 130 -4.64 -10.78 -22.32
CA VAL A 130 -6.03 -11.13 -21.99
C VAL A 130 -6.54 -10.21 -20.89
N THR A 131 -7.73 -9.67 -21.09
CA THR A 131 -8.41 -8.82 -20.10
C THR A 131 -9.20 -9.68 -19.13
N HIS A 132 -8.97 -9.48 -17.85
CA HIS A 132 -9.67 -10.12 -16.74
C HIS A 132 -10.44 -9.07 -15.94
N LEU A 133 -11.67 -9.38 -15.54
CA LEU A 133 -12.44 -8.64 -14.54
C LEU A 133 -12.75 -9.60 -13.39
N VAL A 134 -12.22 -9.34 -12.21
CA VAL A 134 -12.33 -10.22 -11.05
C VAL A 134 -12.73 -9.45 -9.79
N GLY A 135 -13.39 -10.14 -8.85
CA GLY A 135 -13.65 -9.58 -7.53
C GLY A 135 -12.35 -9.29 -6.79
N LEU A 136 -12.27 -8.14 -6.15
CA LEU A 136 -11.12 -7.68 -5.39
C LEU A 136 -11.29 -8.06 -3.92
N GLU A 137 -10.51 -9.02 -3.45
CA GLU A 137 -10.51 -9.45 -2.06
C GLU A 137 -9.73 -8.47 -1.17
N LEU A 138 -10.16 -8.35 0.08
CA LEU A 138 -9.37 -7.76 1.16
C LEU A 138 -8.78 -8.88 2.02
N PRO A 139 -7.66 -8.67 2.72
CA PRO A 139 -7.04 -9.69 3.58
C PRO A 139 -7.99 -10.26 4.64
N HIS A 140 -8.98 -9.48 5.07
CA HIS A 140 -9.99 -9.90 6.02
C HIS A 140 -11.39 -9.50 5.51
N PRO A 141 -12.38 -10.42 5.48
CA PRO A 141 -13.77 -10.07 5.16
C PRO A 141 -14.30 -8.97 6.07
N GLY A 142 -14.93 -7.95 5.50
CA GLY A 142 -15.38 -6.78 6.25
C GLY A 142 -14.25 -5.87 6.74
N ALA A 143 -13.04 -5.99 6.17
CA ALA A 143 -11.89 -5.19 6.57
C ALA A 143 -12.09 -3.71 6.30
N SER A 144 -11.52 -2.90 7.17
CA SER A 144 -11.28 -1.48 6.93
C SER A 144 -9.83 -1.25 6.54
N LEU A 145 -9.61 -0.31 5.64
CA LEU A 145 -8.28 0.22 5.35
C LEU A 145 -7.92 1.22 6.46
N LEU A 146 -6.90 0.91 7.24
CA LEU A 146 -6.45 1.71 8.37
C LEU A 146 -5.26 2.58 7.97
N ILE A 147 -5.39 3.87 8.24
CA ILE A 147 -4.29 4.83 8.22
C ILE A 147 -4.04 5.23 9.66
N ALA A 148 -2.88 4.90 10.20
CA ALA A 148 -2.47 5.24 11.57
C ALA A 148 -1.26 6.18 11.52
N ALA A 149 -1.23 7.17 12.40
CA ALA A 149 -0.06 8.00 12.64
C ALA A 149 0.80 7.40 13.77
N PRO A 150 2.14 7.45 13.74
CA PRO A 150 2.91 7.68 12.51
C PRO A 150 2.85 6.43 11.63
N LEU A 151 2.61 6.61 10.34
CA LEU A 151 2.82 5.54 9.39
C LEU A 151 4.32 5.38 9.20
N GLU A 152 4.90 4.41 9.87
CA GLU A 152 6.27 3.97 9.64
C GLU A 152 6.38 3.26 8.28
N LEU A 153 6.28 4.04 7.23
CA LEU A 153 6.62 3.58 5.91
C LEU A 153 7.54 4.61 5.32
N GLY A 154 8.82 4.28 5.45
CA GLY A 154 9.93 4.91 4.81
C GLY A 154 9.62 6.27 4.24
N GLY A 155 10.07 7.30 4.83
CA GLY A 155 9.73 8.65 4.51
C GLY A 155 9.33 9.37 5.78
N ASN A 156 9.76 10.58 5.88
CA ASN A 156 9.53 11.45 7.03
C ASN A 156 8.15 11.20 7.64
N SER A 157 8.14 10.84 8.88
CA SER A 157 6.96 10.63 9.72
C SER A 157 6.16 11.89 9.98
N SER A 158 6.34 12.93 9.18
CA SER A 158 5.50 14.11 9.15
C SER A 158 4.09 13.87 8.62
N LEU A 159 3.71 12.61 8.41
CA LEU A 159 2.32 12.21 8.52
C LEU A 159 1.90 12.36 9.98
N ASP A 160 2.11 13.56 10.42
CA ASP A 160 1.65 14.08 11.65
C ASP A 160 0.16 13.82 11.71
N SER A 161 -0.26 13.34 12.86
CA SER A 161 -1.64 13.35 13.27
C SER A 161 -2.37 14.57 12.66
N LEU A 162 -3.47 14.31 11.99
CA LEU A 162 -4.31 15.35 11.41
C LEU A 162 -4.75 16.34 12.49
N SER A 163 -4.20 17.56 12.47
CA SER A 163 -4.58 18.62 13.41
C SER A 163 -5.67 19.49 12.82
N LEU A 164 -6.86 19.47 13.42
CA LEU A 164 -7.99 20.32 13.06
C LEU A 164 -8.07 21.51 14.00
N THR A 165 -8.11 22.72 13.46
CA THR A 165 -8.21 23.98 14.19
C THR A 165 -9.57 24.68 13.96
N THR A 166 -9.97 25.60 14.85
CA THR A 166 -11.35 26.15 14.94
C THR A 166 -11.84 26.98 13.77
N ASP A 167 -10.98 27.49 12.91
CA ASP A 167 -11.36 28.56 11.97
C ASP A 167 -11.27 28.15 10.49
N GLU A 168 -11.01 26.85 10.20
CA GLU A 168 -10.76 26.40 8.83
C GLU A 168 -11.65 25.22 8.43
N THR A 169 -12.06 25.23 7.16
CA THR A 169 -12.50 23.98 6.53
C THR A 169 -11.26 23.17 6.22
N SER A 170 -11.21 21.92 6.69
CA SER A 170 -10.08 21.02 6.42
C SER A 170 -10.42 20.10 5.25
N THR A 171 -9.41 19.80 4.43
CA THR A 171 -9.49 18.73 3.43
C THR A 171 -8.42 17.70 3.72
N VAL A 172 -8.85 16.48 3.98
CA VAL A 172 -7.97 15.31 4.17
C VAL A 172 -7.95 14.52 2.89
N VAL A 173 -6.78 14.33 2.31
CA VAL A 173 -6.58 13.47 1.14
C VAL A 173 -6.01 12.14 1.59
N VAL A 174 -6.75 11.07 1.34
CA VAL A 174 -6.30 9.69 1.53
C VAL A 174 -5.64 9.22 0.24
N ASP A 175 -4.38 8.84 0.32
CA ASP A 175 -3.62 8.28 -0.78
C ASP A 175 -3.58 6.75 -0.67
N ILE A 176 -4.07 6.07 -1.71
CA ILE A 176 -4.10 4.60 -1.82
C ILE A 176 -3.06 4.20 -2.88
N ASP A 177 -1.89 3.78 -2.44
CA ASP A 177 -0.86 3.27 -3.33
C ASP A 177 -1.10 1.78 -3.61
N ALA A 178 -1.88 1.51 -4.67
CA ALA A 178 -2.14 0.15 -5.14
C ALA A 178 -0.99 -0.39 -6.01
N LEU A 179 -0.08 0.45 -6.50
CA LEU A 179 1.13 0.01 -7.18
C LEU A 179 1.97 -0.91 -6.27
N GLN A 180 2.03 -0.55 -4.99
CA GLN A 180 2.74 -1.31 -3.97
C GLN A 180 1.86 -2.32 -3.21
N GLY A 181 0.58 -2.46 -3.52
CA GLY A 181 -0.31 -3.25 -2.68
C GLY A 181 -1.35 -4.11 -3.38
N LEU A 182 -1.45 -4.04 -4.70
CA LEU A 182 -2.32 -4.92 -5.46
C LEU A 182 -1.59 -6.21 -5.80
N ILE A 183 -2.10 -7.34 -5.31
CA ILE A 183 -1.57 -8.67 -5.56
C ILE A 183 -2.50 -9.35 -6.56
N LEU A 184 -2.02 -9.57 -7.79
CA LEU A 184 -2.68 -10.38 -8.80
C LEU A 184 -2.09 -11.80 -8.75
N PHE A 185 -2.94 -12.80 -8.68
CA PHE A 185 -2.51 -14.19 -8.55
C PHE A 185 -3.50 -15.15 -9.19
N THR A 186 -3.13 -16.42 -9.27
CA THR A 186 -3.97 -17.47 -9.82
C THR A 186 -4.17 -18.55 -8.76
N ASP A 187 -5.42 -18.85 -8.44
CA ASP A 187 -5.79 -19.99 -7.62
C ASP A 187 -6.42 -21.05 -8.53
N ASN A 188 -5.80 -22.21 -8.62
CA ASN A 188 -6.29 -23.32 -9.43
C ASN A 188 -6.64 -22.96 -10.89
N GLY A 189 -5.81 -22.13 -11.50
CA GLY A 189 -6.04 -21.65 -12.88
C GLY A 189 -6.99 -20.47 -13.00
N GLU A 190 -7.71 -20.10 -11.94
CA GLU A 190 -8.62 -18.96 -11.92
C GLU A 190 -7.90 -17.66 -11.48
N PRO A 191 -8.06 -16.57 -12.24
CA PRO A 191 -7.47 -15.29 -11.87
C PRO A 191 -8.14 -14.72 -10.61
N ARG A 192 -7.33 -14.21 -9.70
CA ARG A 192 -7.72 -13.63 -8.42
C ARG A 192 -6.97 -12.33 -8.17
N ALA A 193 -7.51 -11.51 -7.29
CA ALA A 193 -6.87 -10.28 -6.85
C ALA A 193 -7.12 -10.00 -5.37
N MET A 194 -6.11 -9.46 -4.69
CA MET A 194 -6.21 -9.02 -3.31
C MET A 194 -5.56 -7.64 -3.17
N LEU A 195 -6.20 -6.76 -2.42
CA LEU A 195 -5.71 -5.42 -2.13
C LEU A 195 -5.18 -5.34 -0.71
N SER A 196 -3.87 -5.11 -0.57
CA SER A 196 -3.17 -4.85 0.69
C SER A 196 -2.32 -3.58 0.54
N PRO A 197 -2.94 -2.39 0.39
CA PRO A 197 -2.30 -1.20 -0.14
C PRO A 197 -1.36 -0.52 0.86
N VAL A 198 -0.45 0.31 0.33
CA VAL A 198 0.18 1.38 1.09
C VAL A 198 -0.82 2.53 1.20
N LEU A 199 -1.04 3.00 2.41
CA LEU A 199 -2.02 4.04 2.71
C LEU A 199 -1.35 5.22 3.41
N ARG A 200 -1.67 6.43 2.97
CA ARG A 200 -1.25 7.68 3.59
C ARG A 200 -2.45 8.62 3.70
N ALA A 201 -2.40 9.56 4.62
CA ALA A 201 -3.37 10.64 4.70
C ALA A 201 -2.64 11.97 4.88
N HIS A 202 -3.08 12.97 4.15
CA HIS A 202 -2.45 14.28 4.13
C HIS A 202 -3.47 15.37 4.40
N ASP A 203 -3.08 16.36 5.18
CA ASP A 203 -3.78 17.64 5.23
C ASP A 203 -3.43 18.42 3.95
N GLN A 204 -4.43 18.66 3.10
CA GLN A 204 -4.25 19.37 1.82
C GLN A 204 -3.66 20.77 2.02
N SER A 205 -3.93 21.42 3.16
CA SER A 205 -3.42 22.75 3.46
C SER A 205 -1.90 22.78 3.72
N LYS A 206 -1.33 21.61 4.05
CA LYS A 206 0.11 21.42 4.32
C LYS A 206 0.82 20.67 3.20
N ALA A 207 0.22 20.58 2.05
CA ALA A 207 0.77 19.88 0.92
C ALA A 207 0.93 20.80 -0.29
N GLY A 208 1.96 20.55 -1.06
CA GLY A 208 2.18 21.15 -2.37
C GLY A 208 2.09 20.12 -3.49
N THR A 209 2.43 20.57 -4.68
CA THR A 209 2.36 19.77 -5.91
C THR A 209 3.68 19.87 -6.65
N LEU A 210 4.14 18.74 -7.19
CA LEU A 210 5.25 18.70 -8.14
C LEU A 210 4.74 18.22 -9.49
N THR A 211 4.98 19.00 -10.53
CA THR A 211 4.64 18.65 -11.92
C THR A 211 5.87 18.62 -12.79
N GLY A 212 5.77 17.96 -13.93
CA GLY A 212 6.82 17.98 -14.92
C GLY A 212 6.39 17.32 -16.22
N THR A 213 7.28 17.36 -17.19
CA THR A 213 7.08 16.70 -18.48
C THR A 213 8.40 16.11 -18.94
N PHE A 214 8.39 14.84 -19.32
CA PHE A 214 9.51 14.19 -19.99
C PHE A 214 9.23 14.07 -21.48
N ASP A 215 10.26 14.31 -22.29
CA ASP A 215 10.19 14.06 -23.73
C ASP A 215 10.28 12.57 -23.99
N LEU A 216 9.18 12.00 -24.49
CA LEU A 216 9.03 10.59 -24.83
C LEU A 216 9.15 10.32 -26.33
N SER A 217 9.62 11.28 -27.12
CA SER A 217 9.68 11.18 -28.61
C SER A 217 10.56 10.03 -29.09
N GLY A 218 11.62 9.70 -28.33
CA GLY A 218 12.50 8.57 -28.63
C GLY A 218 11.98 7.21 -28.15
N ILE A 219 10.88 7.16 -27.39
CA ILE A 219 10.38 5.93 -26.77
C ILE A 219 9.25 5.35 -27.60
N THR A 220 9.54 4.25 -28.28
CA THR A 220 8.58 3.60 -29.19
C THR A 220 7.69 2.58 -28.49
N SER A 221 8.18 1.86 -27.49
CA SER A 221 7.39 0.86 -26.75
C SER A 221 8.11 0.33 -25.50
N PRO A 222 8.05 1.01 -24.34
CA PRO A 222 8.42 0.35 -23.11
C PRO A 222 7.39 -0.75 -22.78
N ALA A 223 7.79 -1.77 -22.03
CA ALA A 223 6.84 -2.76 -21.50
C ALA A 223 5.77 -2.02 -20.66
N GLY A 224 4.50 -2.31 -20.91
CA GLY A 224 3.38 -1.54 -20.33
C GLY A 224 3.08 -0.22 -21.03
N GLY A 225 3.70 0.05 -22.18
CA GLY A 225 3.57 1.32 -22.89
C GLY A 225 4.24 2.48 -22.15
N LYS A 226 4.02 3.70 -22.61
CA LYS A 226 4.55 4.91 -21.95
C LYS A 226 4.01 5.07 -20.51
N GLN A 227 2.82 4.55 -20.23
CA GLN A 227 2.19 4.54 -18.90
C GLN A 227 2.84 3.53 -17.95
N GLY A 228 3.69 2.63 -18.43
CA GLY A 228 4.52 1.76 -17.60
C GLY A 228 5.73 2.47 -16.98
N ILE A 229 5.96 3.75 -17.31
CA ILE A 229 7.00 4.56 -16.69
C ILE A 229 6.42 5.20 -15.42
N VAL A 230 7.05 4.93 -14.29
CA VAL A 230 6.66 5.44 -12.97
C VAL A 230 7.57 6.59 -12.58
N VAL A 231 6.99 7.61 -11.97
CA VAL A 231 7.69 8.71 -11.31
C VAL A 231 7.37 8.64 -9.83
N SER A 232 8.38 8.57 -8.98
CA SER A 232 8.24 8.58 -7.53
C SER A 232 8.97 9.76 -6.89
N ALA A 233 8.36 10.35 -5.88
CA ALA A 233 8.99 11.29 -4.97
C ALA A 233 9.46 10.52 -3.74
N GLU A 234 10.74 10.64 -3.44
CA GLU A 234 11.39 9.93 -2.36
C GLU A 234 12.03 10.87 -1.34
N VAL A 235 12.08 10.41 -0.11
CA VAL A 235 12.84 11.02 0.98
C VAL A 235 13.66 9.95 1.70
N ILE A 236 14.62 10.36 2.50
CA ILE A 236 15.33 9.43 3.38
C ILE A 236 14.33 8.87 4.40
N ASP A 237 14.30 7.56 4.56
CA ASP A 237 13.43 6.89 5.52
C ASP A 237 13.76 7.27 6.98
N THR A 238 12.88 6.91 7.90
CA THR A 238 12.99 7.29 9.32
C THR A 238 14.20 6.68 10.02
N ASP A 239 14.71 5.55 9.56
CA ASP A 239 15.92 4.92 10.09
C ASP A 239 17.21 5.51 9.48
N GLY A 240 17.09 6.38 8.49
CA GLY A 240 18.20 7.08 7.85
C GLY A 240 19.05 6.20 6.94
N THR A 241 18.60 5.00 6.58
CA THR A 241 19.43 4.01 5.87
C THR A 241 19.24 3.99 4.36
N ARG A 242 18.08 4.39 3.86
CA ARG A 242 17.69 4.34 2.45
C ARG A 242 16.69 5.44 2.11
N HIS A 243 16.36 5.59 0.83
CA HIS A 243 15.23 6.39 0.39
C HIS A 243 13.96 5.53 0.31
N ALA A 244 12.83 6.19 0.55
CA ALA A 244 11.52 5.56 0.49
C ALA A 244 10.53 6.47 -0.24
N VAL A 245 9.60 5.86 -0.94
CA VAL A 245 8.57 6.57 -1.71
C VAL A 245 7.56 7.23 -0.79
N VAL A 246 7.35 8.53 -0.98
CA VAL A 246 6.26 9.30 -0.36
C VAL A 246 5.03 9.30 -1.29
N LYS A 247 5.24 9.51 -2.58
CA LYS A 247 4.19 9.50 -3.59
C LYS A 247 4.74 8.99 -4.91
N SER A 248 3.95 8.19 -5.60
CA SER A 248 4.25 7.77 -6.97
C SER A 248 3.11 8.14 -7.91
N THR A 249 3.43 8.21 -9.19
CA THR A 249 2.47 8.34 -10.29
C THR A 249 3.01 7.70 -11.55
N ARG A 250 2.16 7.52 -12.54
CA ARG A 250 2.57 7.06 -13.87
C ARG A 250 2.68 8.23 -14.83
N LEU A 251 3.65 8.18 -15.75
CA LEU A 251 3.66 9.15 -16.85
C LEU A 251 2.43 9.01 -17.71
N ARG A 252 1.85 10.14 -18.10
CA ARG A 252 0.83 10.20 -19.14
C ARG A 252 1.45 9.92 -20.52
N SER A 253 0.63 9.65 -21.49
CA SER A 253 1.08 9.37 -22.87
C SER A 253 1.83 10.55 -23.52
N ASP A 254 1.58 11.77 -23.06
CA ASP A 254 2.26 13.00 -23.48
C ASP A 254 3.56 13.27 -22.69
N GLY A 255 3.90 12.41 -21.71
CA GLY A 255 5.08 12.53 -20.87
C GLY A 255 4.89 13.41 -19.63
N SER A 256 3.71 13.98 -19.43
CA SER A 256 3.41 14.77 -18.23
C SER A 256 3.17 13.90 -17.02
N PHE A 257 3.41 14.46 -15.83
CA PHE A 257 3.10 13.84 -14.55
C PHE A 257 2.75 14.89 -13.50
N THR A 258 2.03 14.46 -12.49
CA THR A 258 1.72 15.24 -11.29
C THR A 258 1.86 14.35 -10.05
N LEU A 259 2.68 14.80 -9.11
CA LEU A 259 2.81 14.20 -7.78
C LEU A 259 2.14 15.16 -6.78
N SER A 260 1.00 14.76 -6.26
CA SER A 260 0.20 15.51 -5.29
C SER A 260 -0.71 14.55 -4.52
N PRO A 261 -0.94 14.77 -3.22
CA PRO A 261 -0.29 15.76 -2.36
C PRO A 261 1.14 15.35 -1.97
N LEU A 262 2.03 16.34 -1.80
CA LEU A 262 3.36 16.15 -1.23
C LEU A 262 3.49 17.06 0.01
N PRO A 263 3.77 16.54 1.21
CA PRO A 263 4.03 17.35 2.41
C PRO A 263 5.08 18.43 2.17
N ASP A 264 4.92 19.60 2.77
CA ASP A 264 5.72 20.79 2.51
C ASP A 264 7.00 20.92 3.35
N ASP A 265 7.22 19.98 4.26
CA ASP A 265 8.33 20.00 5.22
C ASP A 265 9.58 19.25 4.75
N SER A 266 9.56 18.73 3.51
CA SER A 266 10.61 17.86 2.98
C SER A 266 11.20 18.38 1.66
N THR A 267 12.44 17.98 1.43
CA THR A 267 13.09 18.06 0.12
C THR A 267 13.03 16.68 -0.51
N TYR A 268 12.49 16.61 -1.71
CA TYR A 268 12.26 15.36 -2.44
C TYR A 268 13.34 15.10 -3.47
N ASP A 269 13.64 13.83 -3.66
CA ASP A 269 14.35 13.32 -4.81
C ASP A 269 13.36 12.57 -5.69
N ILE A 270 13.45 12.75 -7.02
CA ILE A 270 12.52 12.15 -7.98
C ILE A 270 13.22 11.03 -8.72
N VAL A 271 12.67 9.84 -8.64
CA VAL A 271 13.08 8.67 -9.43
C VAL A 271 12.10 8.46 -10.57
N VAL A 272 12.62 8.31 -11.78
CA VAL A 272 11.86 7.95 -12.97
C VAL A 272 12.37 6.60 -13.46
N GLN A 273 11.49 5.61 -13.51
CA GLN A 273 11.87 4.26 -13.86
C GLN A 273 10.85 3.60 -14.80
N GLY A 274 11.29 2.64 -15.60
CA GLY A 274 10.45 1.81 -16.46
C GLY A 274 11.29 0.85 -17.29
N ALA A 275 10.66 -0.22 -17.75
CA ALA A 275 11.32 -1.16 -18.65
C ALA A 275 11.65 -0.49 -19.99
N GLY A 276 12.89 -0.65 -20.45
CA GLY A 276 13.32 -0.10 -21.75
C GLY A 276 13.75 1.37 -21.73
N VAL A 277 13.77 1.99 -20.56
CA VAL A 277 14.25 3.37 -20.36
C VAL A 277 15.35 3.41 -19.31
N THR A 278 16.22 4.40 -19.39
CA THR A 278 17.24 4.65 -18.37
C THR A 278 16.58 5.19 -17.11
N THR A 279 16.94 4.64 -15.95
CA THR A 279 16.51 5.20 -14.67
C THR A 279 17.09 6.60 -14.50
N LEU A 280 16.24 7.60 -14.26
CA LEU A 280 16.65 8.98 -13.97
C LEU A 280 16.39 9.31 -12.51
N LEU A 281 17.31 10.06 -11.93
CA LEU A 281 17.20 10.61 -10.59
C LEU A 281 17.41 12.12 -10.61
N VAL A 282 16.46 12.89 -10.10
CA VAL A 282 16.55 14.34 -9.92
C VAL A 282 16.53 14.64 -8.43
N THR A 283 17.59 15.24 -7.92
CA THR A 283 17.77 15.46 -6.47
C THR A 283 17.50 16.89 -6.05
N GLY A 284 17.03 17.08 -4.81
CA GLY A 284 17.00 18.37 -4.13
C GLY A 284 15.80 19.26 -4.47
N ILE A 285 14.61 18.71 -4.64
CA ILE A 285 13.40 19.46 -5.00
C ILE A 285 12.63 19.85 -3.75
N ALA A 286 12.60 21.13 -3.42
CA ALA A 286 11.76 21.65 -2.35
C ALA A 286 10.32 21.86 -2.83
N VAL A 287 9.37 21.40 -2.03
CA VAL A 287 7.92 21.60 -2.25
C VAL A 287 7.37 22.42 -1.10
N LYS A 288 6.46 23.36 -1.41
CA LYS A 288 5.81 24.22 -0.42
C LYS A 288 4.30 24.05 -0.48
N ALA A 289 3.66 24.17 0.69
CA ALA A 289 2.22 24.10 0.81
C ALA A 289 1.51 25.09 -0.12
N GLY A 290 0.50 24.61 -0.83
CA GLY A 290 -0.30 25.42 -1.76
C GLY A 290 0.42 25.86 -3.03
N GLU A 291 1.70 25.52 -3.20
CA GLU A 291 2.48 25.89 -4.38
C GLU A 291 2.66 24.69 -5.33
N THR A 292 2.88 25.00 -6.61
CA THR A 292 3.28 24.02 -7.62
C THR A 292 4.73 24.24 -8.02
N THR A 293 5.58 23.26 -7.75
CA THR A 293 6.95 23.20 -8.27
C THR A 293 6.94 22.49 -9.62
N THR A 294 7.64 23.02 -10.62
CA THR A 294 7.67 22.43 -11.96
C THR A 294 9.08 21.98 -12.33
N LEU A 295 9.23 20.71 -12.72
CA LEU A 295 10.42 20.21 -13.39
C LEU A 295 10.42 20.65 -14.85
N GLN A 296 11.55 21.19 -15.30
CA GLN A 296 11.74 21.50 -16.71
C GLN A 296 11.81 20.22 -17.54
N THR A 297 11.29 20.29 -18.77
CA THR A 297 11.29 19.16 -19.70
C THR A 297 12.68 18.58 -19.91
N SER A 298 12.80 17.28 -19.76
CA SER A 298 14.01 16.50 -19.98
C SER A 298 13.69 15.26 -20.81
N SER A 299 14.64 14.80 -21.62
CA SER A 299 14.47 13.54 -22.35
C SER A 299 14.82 12.36 -21.45
N ILE A 300 14.07 11.27 -21.60
CA ILE A 300 14.41 9.99 -20.96
C ILE A 300 15.18 9.15 -22.00
N PRO A 301 16.47 8.85 -21.77
CA PRO A 301 17.24 8.00 -22.67
C PRO A 301 16.70 6.57 -22.69
N LEU A 302 16.83 5.92 -23.85
CA LEU A 302 16.53 4.49 -23.95
C LEU A 302 17.59 3.66 -23.24
N SER A 303 17.17 2.55 -22.67
CA SER A 303 18.04 1.50 -22.15
C SER A 303 17.46 0.14 -22.54
N ALA A 304 18.33 -0.87 -22.67
CA ALA A 304 17.84 -2.24 -22.70
C ALA A 304 17.14 -2.58 -21.37
N ALA A 305 16.24 -3.54 -21.40
CA ALA A 305 15.63 -4.06 -20.19
C ALA A 305 16.39 -5.29 -19.67
N SER A 306 16.54 -5.39 -18.35
CA SER A 306 16.92 -6.61 -17.64
C SER A 306 15.68 -7.21 -17.01
N THR A 307 15.39 -8.47 -17.30
CA THR A 307 14.24 -9.17 -16.70
C THR A 307 14.70 -10.06 -15.56
N PHE A 308 14.09 -9.89 -14.41
CA PHE A 308 14.32 -10.66 -13.20
C PHE A 308 13.12 -11.54 -12.92
N LEU A 309 13.37 -12.85 -12.78
CA LEU A 309 12.42 -13.82 -12.26
C LEU A 309 12.49 -13.77 -10.73
N VAL A 310 11.56 -13.04 -10.14
CA VAL A 310 11.56 -12.80 -8.69
C VAL A 310 10.87 -13.95 -7.99
N ASN A 311 11.59 -14.60 -7.09
CA ASN A 311 11.11 -15.75 -6.34
C ASN A 311 11.33 -15.54 -4.83
N THR A 312 10.71 -16.42 -4.03
CA THR A 312 10.87 -16.41 -2.58
C THR A 312 11.47 -17.74 -2.12
N ALA A 313 12.27 -17.70 -1.06
CA ALA A 313 12.58 -18.91 -0.32
C ALA A 313 11.29 -19.45 0.35
N ASN A 314 11.25 -20.74 0.68
CA ASN A 314 10.07 -21.53 1.12
C ASN A 314 9.23 -20.95 2.29
N THR A 315 9.64 -19.87 2.90
CA THR A 315 8.94 -19.26 4.03
C THR A 315 9.09 -17.73 3.96
N VAL A 316 8.34 -17.07 3.10
CA VAL A 316 8.25 -15.60 3.12
C VAL A 316 7.07 -15.21 3.97
N TYR A 317 7.29 -14.25 4.87
CA TYR A 317 6.19 -13.65 5.61
C TYR A 317 5.26 -12.89 4.66
N GLY A 318 3.96 -13.03 4.85
CA GLY A 318 2.98 -12.19 4.18
C GLY A 318 3.30 -10.70 4.42
N GLY A 319 2.86 -9.82 3.51
CA GLY A 319 3.15 -8.40 3.59
C GLY A 319 4.60 -8.01 3.35
N THR A 320 5.39 -8.89 2.74
CA THR A 320 6.75 -8.60 2.27
C THR A 320 6.71 -7.99 0.88
N PHE A 321 7.62 -7.04 0.63
CA PHE A 321 7.91 -6.46 -0.68
C PHE A 321 9.29 -6.88 -1.14
N ALA A 322 9.42 -7.14 -2.42
CA ALA A 322 10.73 -7.24 -3.09
C ALA A 322 11.08 -5.84 -3.61
N GLU A 323 12.12 -5.25 -3.07
CA GLU A 323 12.51 -3.89 -3.37
C GLU A 323 13.87 -3.84 -4.04
N PHE A 324 13.93 -3.19 -5.20
CA PHE A 324 15.14 -2.98 -5.98
C PHE A 324 15.64 -1.56 -5.77
N TYR A 325 16.88 -1.43 -5.37
CA TYR A 325 17.53 -0.16 -5.08
C TYR A 325 18.75 0.07 -5.95
N GLN A 326 19.10 1.34 -6.17
CA GLN A 326 20.38 1.75 -6.73
C GLN A 326 21.02 2.86 -5.89
N THR A 327 22.35 2.88 -5.83
CA THR A 327 23.10 3.84 -5.04
C THR A 327 23.86 4.80 -5.95
N LEU A 328 23.87 6.09 -5.61
CA LEU A 328 24.73 7.07 -6.27
C LEU A 328 26.17 6.95 -5.79
N PRO A 329 27.16 7.27 -6.65
CA PRO A 329 28.57 7.36 -6.21
C PRO A 329 28.79 8.39 -5.09
N THR A 330 27.89 9.38 -5.00
CA THR A 330 27.96 10.50 -4.05
C THR A 330 27.12 10.29 -2.79
N SER A 331 26.34 9.21 -2.71
CA SER A 331 25.48 8.91 -1.57
C SER A 331 25.65 7.46 -1.14
N SER A 332 25.74 7.21 0.16
CA SER A 332 25.72 5.86 0.72
C SER A 332 24.30 5.31 0.89
N LYS A 333 23.26 6.14 0.66
CA LYS A 333 21.86 5.78 0.86
C LYS A 333 21.23 5.41 -0.48
N PRO A 334 20.77 4.17 -0.64
CA PRO A 334 20.20 3.72 -1.90
C PRO A 334 18.79 4.30 -2.11
N TYR A 335 18.47 4.55 -3.38
CA TYR A 335 17.16 4.98 -3.86
C TYR A 335 16.32 3.79 -4.25
N LEU A 336 15.03 3.83 -3.92
CA LEU A 336 14.08 2.78 -4.28
C LEU A 336 13.71 2.91 -5.77
N ILE A 337 14.13 1.96 -6.57
CA ILE A 337 13.85 1.98 -8.01
C ILE A 337 12.51 1.31 -8.29
N ASP A 338 12.22 0.20 -7.58
CA ASP A 338 10.97 -0.52 -7.77
C ASP A 338 10.62 -1.36 -6.55
N SER A 339 9.32 -1.57 -6.33
CA SER A 339 8.79 -2.33 -5.19
C SER A 339 7.64 -3.22 -5.65
N LEU A 340 7.76 -4.51 -5.43
CA LEU A 340 6.79 -5.51 -5.80
C LEU A 340 6.20 -6.16 -4.55
N PRO A 341 4.86 -6.19 -4.38
CA PRO A 341 4.26 -6.97 -3.31
C PRO A 341 4.52 -8.45 -3.56
N VAL A 342 5.10 -9.14 -2.58
CA VAL A 342 5.29 -10.59 -2.67
C VAL A 342 3.94 -11.27 -2.59
N ASN A 343 3.62 -12.08 -3.60
CA ASN A 343 2.43 -12.92 -3.57
C ASN A 343 2.62 -14.06 -2.55
N PRO A 344 1.93 -14.04 -1.40
CA PRO A 344 2.11 -15.07 -0.38
C PRO A 344 1.46 -16.40 -0.75
N PHE A 345 0.69 -16.44 -1.84
CA PHE A 345 -0.04 -17.62 -2.31
C PHE A 345 0.65 -18.32 -3.49
N ALA A 346 1.69 -17.71 -4.07
CA ALA A 346 2.48 -18.33 -5.13
C ALA A 346 3.57 -19.22 -4.53
N GLY A 347 3.58 -20.46 -4.88
CA GLY A 347 4.53 -21.46 -4.37
C GLY A 347 6.01 -21.23 -4.76
N GLY A 348 6.58 -20.10 -4.39
CA GLY A 348 7.99 -19.77 -4.56
C GLY A 348 8.32 -18.74 -5.65
N PHE A 349 7.58 -18.67 -6.75
CA PHE A 349 7.71 -17.67 -7.82
C PHE A 349 6.53 -16.71 -7.78
N PHE A 350 6.74 -15.42 -8.01
CA PHE A 350 5.63 -14.47 -7.97
C PHE A 350 5.63 -13.36 -9.03
N ALA A 351 6.74 -13.04 -9.68
CA ALA A 351 6.75 -12.01 -10.72
C ALA A 351 7.94 -12.13 -11.68
N ASP A 352 7.71 -11.70 -12.93
CA ASP A 352 8.74 -11.26 -13.85
C ASP A 352 8.85 -9.73 -13.76
N GLN A 353 10.01 -9.22 -13.36
CA GLN A 353 10.25 -7.77 -13.26
C GLN A 353 11.28 -7.32 -14.28
N ALA A 354 10.90 -6.34 -15.10
CA ALA A 354 11.77 -5.73 -16.09
C ALA A 354 12.22 -4.34 -15.62
N LEU A 355 13.54 -4.15 -15.47
CA LEU A 355 14.17 -2.90 -15.05
C LEU A 355 15.18 -2.45 -16.11
N SER A 356 15.71 -1.22 -15.98
CA SER A 356 16.81 -0.73 -16.83
C SER A 356 18.03 -1.65 -16.78
N ALA A 357 18.62 -1.99 -17.91
CA ALA A 357 19.88 -2.72 -17.95
C ALA A 357 21.09 -1.79 -17.80
N GLY A 358 20.96 -0.54 -18.22
CA GLY A 358 22.03 0.47 -18.13
C GLY A 358 22.08 1.14 -16.76
N PRO A 359 23.25 1.77 -16.43
CA PRO A 359 23.40 2.51 -15.18
C PRO A 359 22.44 3.70 -15.13
N LEU A 360 22.02 4.08 -13.90
CA LEU A 360 21.15 5.24 -13.71
C LEU A 360 21.87 6.55 -14.06
N MET A 361 21.09 7.56 -14.45
CA MET A 361 21.55 8.92 -14.64
C MET A 361 20.95 9.83 -13.57
N TYR A 362 21.74 10.76 -13.05
CA TYR A 362 21.30 11.66 -11.99
C TYR A 362 21.69 13.11 -12.26
N GLY A 363 20.91 14.04 -11.74
CA GLY A 363 21.16 15.46 -11.81
C GLY A 363 20.48 16.21 -10.66
N ALA A 364 21.06 17.35 -10.27
CA ALA A 364 20.44 18.20 -9.27
C ALA A 364 19.33 19.06 -9.91
N TYR A 365 18.25 19.25 -9.16
CA TYR A 365 17.20 20.20 -9.55
C TYR A 365 17.75 21.61 -9.65
N ASN A 366 17.35 22.32 -10.71
CA ASN A 366 17.68 23.72 -10.93
C ASN A 366 16.38 24.49 -11.24
N ALA A 367 15.97 25.34 -10.32
CA ALA A 367 14.74 26.10 -10.47
C ALA A 367 14.76 26.99 -11.73
N GLY A 368 13.86 26.71 -12.66
CA GLY A 368 13.76 27.42 -13.94
C GLY A 368 14.87 27.12 -14.96
N GLY A 369 15.76 26.17 -14.67
CA GLY A 369 16.86 25.75 -15.55
C GLY A 369 16.74 24.30 -16.03
N THR A 370 17.55 23.95 -17.04
CA THR A 370 17.68 22.57 -17.50
C THR A 370 18.47 21.74 -16.48
N ILE A 371 18.08 20.47 -16.35
CA ILE A 371 18.78 19.50 -15.51
C ILE A 371 19.88 18.85 -16.35
N SER A 372 21.12 18.92 -15.85
CA SER A 372 22.27 18.24 -16.45
C SER A 372 22.44 16.88 -15.81
N PHE A 373 22.24 15.81 -16.57
CA PHE A 373 22.40 14.45 -16.09
C PHE A 373 23.81 13.92 -16.26
N THR A 374 24.27 13.21 -15.24
CA THR A 374 25.54 12.46 -15.23
C THR A 374 25.23 10.98 -15.03
N THR A 375 25.93 10.10 -15.76
CA THR A 375 25.78 8.65 -15.60
C THR A 375 26.49 8.19 -14.32
N ALA A 376 25.78 7.52 -13.42
CA ALA A 376 26.36 6.91 -12.23
C ALA A 376 27.13 5.65 -12.64
N ASN A 377 28.33 5.45 -12.09
CA ASN A 377 29.15 4.26 -12.32
C ASN A 377 29.32 3.92 -13.83
N ALA A 378 29.59 4.92 -14.66
CA ALA A 378 29.67 4.78 -16.12
C ALA A 378 30.66 3.68 -16.57
N ASP A 379 31.72 3.45 -15.83
CA ASP A 379 32.74 2.42 -16.11
C ASP A 379 32.21 0.99 -16.03
N GLU A 380 31.09 0.77 -15.35
CA GLU A 380 30.49 -0.56 -15.21
C GLU A 380 29.63 -0.97 -16.41
N GLY A 381 29.09 -0.01 -17.15
CA GLY A 381 28.25 -0.21 -18.33
C GLY A 381 26.90 -0.88 -18.08
N LEU A 382 26.65 -1.34 -16.85
CA LEU A 382 25.43 -2.06 -16.44
C LEU A 382 24.87 -1.48 -15.14
N ALA A 383 23.54 -1.58 -15.01
CA ALA A 383 22.88 -1.28 -13.74
C ALA A 383 23.29 -2.29 -12.66
N ARG A 384 23.54 -1.80 -11.46
CA ARG A 384 23.68 -2.63 -10.26
C ARG A 384 22.54 -2.36 -9.33
N TYR A 385 21.74 -3.37 -9.10
CA TYR A 385 20.64 -3.32 -8.16
C TYR A 385 21.04 -3.94 -6.83
N GLN A 386 20.48 -3.41 -5.77
CA GLN A 386 20.50 -3.98 -4.43
C GLN A 386 19.07 -4.46 -4.14
N LEU A 387 18.86 -5.77 -4.06
CA LEU A 387 17.57 -6.36 -3.74
C LEU A 387 17.45 -6.54 -2.24
N ALA A 388 16.35 -6.08 -1.66
CA ALA A 388 15.97 -6.32 -0.28
C ALA A 388 14.56 -6.88 -0.18
N GLY A 389 14.30 -7.69 0.85
CA GLY A 389 12.96 -7.96 1.32
C GLY A 389 12.60 -6.91 2.38
N ASN A 390 11.53 -6.18 2.17
CA ASN A 390 11.01 -5.22 3.13
C ASN A 390 9.64 -5.65 3.63
N SER A 391 9.32 -5.31 4.86
CA SER A 391 8.00 -5.58 5.45
C SER A 391 7.67 -4.49 6.43
N ARG A 392 6.44 -4.01 6.42
CA ARG A 392 5.94 -3.00 7.34
C ARG A 392 5.95 -3.45 8.81
N TRP A 393 6.05 -4.75 9.03
CA TRP A 393 5.93 -5.37 10.35
C TRP A 393 7.25 -5.96 10.85
N ARG A 394 8.32 -5.85 10.05
CA ARG A 394 9.62 -6.47 10.31
C ARG A 394 10.75 -5.55 9.83
N ALA A 395 11.93 -5.72 10.39
CA ALA A 395 13.11 -5.02 9.87
C ALA A 395 13.40 -5.49 8.43
N SER A 396 13.78 -4.56 7.59
CA SER A 396 14.22 -4.86 6.23
C SER A 396 15.39 -5.85 6.24
N SER A 397 15.46 -6.70 5.23
CA SER A 397 16.60 -7.61 5.06
C SER A 397 17.90 -6.83 4.73
N SER A 398 19.02 -7.51 4.85
CA SER A 398 20.25 -7.05 4.20
C SER A 398 20.08 -7.05 2.67
N PHE A 399 20.88 -6.22 2.00
CA PHE A 399 20.89 -6.17 0.54
C PHE A 399 21.62 -7.37 -0.08
N VAL A 400 21.08 -7.83 -1.22
CA VAL A 400 21.76 -8.74 -2.14
C VAL A 400 22.00 -8.00 -3.46
N THR A 401 23.25 -7.96 -3.91
CA THR A 401 23.60 -7.29 -5.18
C THR A 401 23.17 -8.14 -6.37
N VAL A 402 22.47 -7.53 -7.30
CA VAL A 402 22.02 -8.12 -8.57
C VAL A 402 22.46 -7.21 -9.71
N ALA A 403 23.22 -7.72 -10.66
CA ALA A 403 23.63 -6.94 -11.83
C ALA A 403 22.57 -7.01 -12.92
N GLY A 404 22.38 -5.90 -13.65
CA GLY A 404 21.63 -5.90 -14.91
C GLY A 404 22.29 -6.79 -15.96
N ASN A 405 21.52 -7.27 -16.92
CA ASN A 405 22.07 -8.01 -18.04
C ASN A 405 22.76 -7.07 -19.03
N SER A 406 23.87 -7.53 -19.64
CA SER A 406 24.49 -6.81 -20.76
C SER A 406 23.48 -6.62 -21.90
N GLY A 407 23.45 -5.41 -22.49
CA GLY A 407 22.47 -5.00 -23.47
C GLY A 407 22.24 -6.05 -24.56
N GLY A 408 20.97 -6.41 -24.78
CA GLY A 408 20.53 -7.40 -25.77
C GLY A 408 20.45 -8.85 -25.28
N SER A 409 20.78 -9.14 -24.02
CA SER A 409 20.56 -10.48 -23.45
C SER A 409 19.07 -10.65 -23.13
N THR A 410 18.45 -11.69 -23.70
CA THR A 410 17.09 -12.13 -23.35
C THR A 410 17.08 -13.07 -22.12
N THR A 411 18.23 -13.25 -21.48
CA THR A 411 18.34 -14.17 -20.33
C THR A 411 17.63 -13.58 -19.11
N VAL A 412 16.61 -14.28 -18.65
CA VAL A 412 15.93 -13.98 -17.40
C VAL A 412 16.81 -14.41 -16.24
N GLN A 413 17.04 -13.51 -15.29
CA GLN A 413 17.81 -13.81 -14.09
C GLN A 413 16.88 -14.19 -12.94
N SER A 414 17.05 -15.38 -12.36
CA SER A 414 16.35 -15.76 -11.15
C SER A 414 16.97 -15.06 -9.94
N VAL A 415 16.16 -14.34 -9.19
CA VAL A 415 16.56 -13.64 -7.97
C VAL A 415 15.66 -14.03 -6.81
N THR A 416 16.26 -14.34 -5.67
CA THR A 416 15.50 -14.70 -4.46
C THR A 416 15.43 -13.51 -3.51
N VAL A 417 14.23 -13.15 -3.11
CA VAL A 417 13.99 -12.08 -2.15
C VAL A 417 14.55 -12.47 -0.79
N PRO A 418 15.47 -11.68 -0.23
CA PRO A 418 15.93 -11.91 1.13
C PRO A 418 14.77 -11.74 2.11
N GLN A 419 14.72 -12.57 3.15
CA GLN A 419 13.65 -12.45 4.15
C GLN A 419 13.85 -11.25 5.06
N PRO A 420 12.78 -10.46 5.32
CA PRO A 420 12.78 -9.48 6.39
C PRO A 420 13.06 -10.15 7.74
N ALA A 421 13.95 -9.59 8.51
CA ALA A 421 14.31 -10.10 9.83
C ALA A 421 13.37 -9.54 10.91
N LEU A 422 13.21 -10.27 12.01
CA LEU A 422 12.67 -9.66 13.21
C LEU A 422 13.70 -8.65 13.74
N PRO A 423 13.29 -7.44 14.16
CA PRO A 423 14.20 -6.50 14.81
C PRO A 423 14.92 -7.18 15.99
N ALA A 424 16.18 -6.87 16.18
CA ALA A 424 16.90 -7.35 17.37
C ALA A 424 16.13 -6.93 18.62
N ASN A 425 15.86 -7.86 19.52
CA ASN A 425 15.03 -7.68 20.71
C ASN A 425 13.53 -7.45 20.45
N ALA A 426 13.03 -7.73 19.25
CA ALA A 426 11.59 -7.68 19.00
C ALA A 426 10.84 -8.63 19.93
N LEU A 427 9.84 -8.08 20.59
CA LEU A 427 8.90 -8.89 21.36
C LEU A 427 7.94 -9.55 20.37
N THR A 428 7.86 -10.88 20.43
CA THR A 428 6.99 -11.65 19.55
C THR A 428 5.97 -12.42 20.34
N GLY A 429 4.84 -12.68 19.68
CA GLY A 429 3.79 -13.55 20.16
C GLY A 429 3.45 -14.62 19.14
N SER A 430 2.58 -15.53 19.52
CA SER A 430 2.05 -16.55 18.65
C SER A 430 0.53 -16.63 18.76
N VAL A 431 -0.07 -17.12 17.70
CA VAL A 431 -1.50 -17.42 17.63
C VAL A 431 -1.65 -18.89 17.30
N SER A 432 -2.43 -19.64 18.08
CA SER A 432 -2.65 -21.07 17.83
C SER A 432 -4.09 -21.50 18.09
N GLY A 433 -4.51 -22.54 17.40
CA GLY A 433 -5.87 -23.06 17.51
C GLY A 433 -6.12 -24.24 16.58
N THR A 434 -7.39 -24.44 16.29
CA THR A 434 -7.86 -25.51 15.40
C THR A 434 -8.86 -24.95 14.40
N VAL A 435 -8.68 -25.34 13.15
CA VAL A 435 -9.66 -25.16 12.07
C VAL A 435 -10.48 -26.44 11.98
N PHE A 436 -11.79 -26.31 12.11
CA PHE A 436 -12.72 -27.43 11.96
C PHE A 436 -13.38 -27.37 10.59
N ILE A 437 -13.43 -28.50 9.91
CA ILE A 437 -14.06 -28.66 8.61
C ILE A 437 -15.24 -29.64 8.76
N ALA A 438 -16.42 -29.21 8.36
CA ALA A 438 -17.65 -29.98 8.54
C ALA A 438 -17.58 -31.39 7.92
N THR A 439 -16.87 -31.53 6.79
CA THR A 439 -16.71 -32.81 6.09
C THR A 439 -15.28 -32.98 5.65
N ALA A 440 -14.64 -34.11 5.99
CA ALA A 440 -13.31 -34.44 5.55
C ALA A 440 -13.19 -34.43 4.01
N GLY A 441 -12.13 -33.84 3.48
CA GLY A 441 -11.90 -33.73 2.04
C GLY A 441 -12.77 -32.69 1.31
N ARG A 442 -13.56 -31.89 2.06
CA ARG A 442 -14.36 -30.81 1.47
C ARG A 442 -13.49 -29.76 0.78
N TYR A 443 -12.33 -29.45 1.34
CA TYR A 443 -11.37 -28.52 0.79
C TYR A 443 -10.03 -29.22 0.55
N ASP A 444 -9.31 -28.85 -0.47
CA ASP A 444 -7.93 -29.26 -0.73
C ASP A 444 -6.94 -28.11 -0.58
N SER A 445 -7.45 -26.89 -0.42
CA SER A 445 -6.67 -25.71 -0.09
C SER A 445 -7.31 -24.93 1.04
N VAL A 446 -6.52 -24.58 2.05
CA VAL A 446 -6.91 -23.71 3.17
C VAL A 446 -5.75 -22.80 3.50
N GLN A 447 -5.96 -21.52 3.38
CA GLN A 447 -4.97 -20.48 3.64
C GLN A 447 -5.45 -19.58 4.76
N MET A 448 -4.59 -19.35 5.74
CA MET A 448 -4.83 -18.40 6.83
C MET A 448 -4.12 -17.08 6.53
N ILE A 449 -4.77 -15.97 6.85
CA ILE A 449 -4.23 -14.62 6.71
C ILE A 449 -4.35 -13.91 8.04
N VAL A 450 -3.21 -13.47 8.56
CA VAL A 450 -3.16 -12.48 9.65
C VAL A 450 -2.99 -11.12 9.00
N SER A 451 -3.87 -10.20 9.33
CA SER A 451 -3.83 -8.84 8.77
C SER A 451 -4.01 -7.79 9.86
N ARG A 452 -3.67 -6.56 9.53
CA ARG A 452 -3.92 -5.40 10.35
C ARG A 452 -4.29 -4.22 9.47
N GLY A 453 -5.49 -3.67 9.72
CA GLY A 453 -5.95 -2.51 8.96
C GLY A 453 -5.97 -2.68 7.45
N GLY A 454 -6.32 -3.86 6.96
CA GLY A 454 -6.34 -4.17 5.53
C GLY A 454 -4.97 -4.56 4.95
N GLN A 455 -3.92 -4.65 5.75
CA GLN A 455 -2.58 -5.04 5.32
C GLN A 455 -2.23 -6.44 5.82
N ILE A 456 -1.67 -7.27 4.95
CA ILE A 456 -1.20 -8.61 5.32
C ILE A 456 0.03 -8.48 6.23
N VAL A 457 0.01 -9.20 7.36
CA VAL A 457 1.12 -9.30 8.31
C VAL A 457 1.82 -10.65 8.17
N ASP A 458 1.04 -11.72 8.06
CA ASP A 458 1.55 -13.08 7.84
C ASP A 458 0.48 -13.97 7.20
N THR A 459 0.92 -15.07 6.59
CA THR A 459 0.05 -16.07 5.98
C THR A 459 0.54 -17.47 6.32
N ARG A 460 -0.39 -18.44 6.35
CA ARG A 460 -0.09 -19.86 6.51
C ARG A 460 -0.93 -20.70 5.56
N ASP A 461 -0.27 -21.56 4.82
CA ASP A 461 -0.92 -22.60 4.06
C ASP A 461 -1.09 -23.86 4.92
N LEU A 462 -2.33 -24.31 5.06
CA LEU A 462 -2.69 -25.53 5.78
C LEU A 462 -2.96 -26.69 4.83
N GLY A 463 -2.79 -26.51 3.52
CA GLY A 463 -3.11 -27.51 2.49
C GLY A 463 -2.44 -28.86 2.73
N SER A 464 -1.17 -28.85 3.13
CA SER A 464 -0.41 -30.08 3.45
C SER A 464 -0.95 -30.86 4.66
N SER A 465 -1.74 -30.22 5.53
CA SER A 465 -2.32 -30.81 6.74
C SER A 465 -3.76 -31.28 6.56
N LEU A 466 -4.38 -31.01 5.39
CA LEU A 466 -5.82 -31.24 5.17
C LEU A 466 -6.18 -32.73 5.16
N GLY A 467 -5.52 -33.53 4.35
CA GLY A 467 -5.77 -34.96 4.23
C GLY A 467 -7.24 -35.36 4.37
N GLN A 468 -7.54 -36.32 5.24
CA GLN A 468 -8.89 -36.76 5.64
C GLN A 468 -9.31 -36.21 7.01
N SER A 469 -8.62 -35.18 7.51
CA SER A 469 -8.91 -34.61 8.83
C SER A 469 -10.07 -33.62 8.79
N THR A 470 -10.91 -33.65 9.83
CA THR A 470 -11.94 -32.64 10.09
C THR A 470 -11.49 -31.60 11.12
N ALA A 471 -10.28 -31.74 11.66
CA ALA A 471 -9.71 -30.81 12.63
C ALA A 471 -8.22 -30.63 12.36
N ILE A 472 -7.80 -29.40 12.04
CA ILE A 472 -6.43 -29.07 11.68
C ILE A 472 -5.88 -28.09 12.69
N ALA A 473 -4.87 -28.52 13.45
CA ALA A 473 -4.17 -27.64 14.37
C ALA A 473 -3.28 -26.67 13.58
N PHE A 474 -3.21 -25.42 14.04
CA PHE A 474 -2.32 -24.41 13.48
C PHE A 474 -1.57 -23.63 14.54
N THR A 475 -0.41 -23.10 14.16
CA THR A 475 0.33 -22.12 14.92
C THR A 475 0.97 -21.12 13.97
N ILE A 476 0.74 -19.83 14.22
CA ILE A 476 1.41 -18.72 13.57
C ILE A 476 2.30 -18.06 14.63
N ALA A 477 3.60 -18.21 14.47
CA ALA A 477 4.59 -17.72 15.42
C ALA A 477 5.27 -16.44 14.88
N ASN A 478 6.04 -15.79 15.76
CA ASN A 478 6.85 -14.63 15.40
C ASN A 478 6.05 -13.41 14.88
N LEU A 479 4.80 -13.26 15.33
CA LEU A 479 4.05 -12.03 15.10
C LEU A 479 4.60 -10.92 16.02
N PRO A 480 4.75 -9.67 15.54
CA PRO A 480 5.07 -8.56 16.43
C PRO A 480 4.06 -8.49 17.59
N ALA A 481 4.54 -8.31 18.80
CA ALA A 481 3.70 -8.37 20.00
C ALA A 481 4.18 -7.37 21.05
N ARG A 482 3.35 -7.17 22.10
CA ARG A 482 3.65 -6.33 23.26
C ARG A 482 3.88 -4.86 22.94
N THR A 483 3.41 -4.40 21.79
CA THR A 483 3.29 -2.99 21.44
C THR A 483 1.84 -2.57 21.52
N ALA A 484 1.57 -1.28 21.68
CA ALA A 484 0.20 -0.76 21.81
C ALA A 484 -0.70 -1.11 20.62
N ASP A 485 -0.07 -1.33 19.50
CA ASP A 485 -0.69 -1.60 18.20
C ASP A 485 -0.72 -3.09 17.80
N ALA A 486 -0.27 -4.00 18.66
CA ALA A 486 -0.23 -5.45 18.39
C ALA A 486 -1.62 -6.10 18.47
N VAL A 487 -2.55 -5.62 17.63
CA VAL A 487 -3.91 -6.16 17.47
C VAL A 487 -4.12 -6.48 16.01
N TYR A 488 -4.51 -7.72 15.72
CA TYR A 488 -4.60 -8.27 14.36
C TYR A 488 -5.97 -8.87 14.08
N ASP A 489 -6.28 -8.99 12.81
CA ASP A 489 -7.43 -9.74 12.32
C ASP A 489 -6.95 -11.09 11.77
N LEU A 490 -7.77 -12.14 11.91
CA LEU A 490 -7.50 -13.47 11.39
C LEU A 490 -8.63 -13.90 10.47
N SER A 491 -8.28 -14.31 9.27
CA SER A 491 -9.21 -14.88 8.30
C SER A 491 -8.68 -16.15 7.68
N ILE A 492 -9.58 -16.90 7.06
CA ILE A 492 -9.30 -18.11 6.31
C ILE A 492 -9.92 -18.00 4.93
N ARG A 493 -9.18 -18.44 3.91
CA ARG A 493 -9.63 -18.73 2.56
C ARG A 493 -9.57 -20.23 2.34
N ALA A 494 -10.65 -20.84 1.82
CA ALA A 494 -10.70 -22.26 1.57
C ALA A 494 -11.44 -22.55 0.26
N TRP A 495 -10.93 -23.47 -0.54
CA TRP A 495 -11.57 -23.93 -1.77
C TRP A 495 -11.19 -25.38 -2.08
N ASN A 496 -11.90 -25.98 -3.04
CA ASN A 496 -11.60 -27.31 -3.55
C ASN A 496 -11.26 -27.19 -5.04
N SER A 497 -10.02 -27.46 -5.39
CA SER A 497 -9.53 -27.39 -6.78
C SER A 497 -10.23 -28.36 -7.73
N ARG A 498 -10.90 -29.39 -7.20
CA ARG A 498 -11.66 -30.39 -7.95
C ARG A 498 -13.15 -30.06 -8.09
N ASP A 499 -13.62 -29.04 -7.39
CA ASP A 499 -14.99 -28.56 -7.53
C ASP A 499 -15.10 -27.70 -8.81
N PRO A 500 -15.92 -28.10 -9.80
CA PRO A 500 -16.11 -27.30 -11.01
C PRO A 500 -16.59 -25.87 -10.74
N ALA A 501 -17.30 -25.66 -9.64
CA ALA A 501 -17.74 -24.33 -9.22
C ALA A 501 -16.60 -23.51 -8.60
N ASN A 502 -15.51 -24.16 -8.18
CA ASN A 502 -14.35 -23.55 -7.51
C ASN A 502 -14.72 -22.49 -6.48
N THR A 503 -15.74 -22.80 -5.66
CA THR A 503 -16.34 -21.85 -4.74
C THR A 503 -15.34 -21.48 -3.64
N LEU A 504 -14.95 -20.22 -3.60
CA LEU A 504 -14.13 -19.67 -2.52
C LEU A 504 -14.97 -19.43 -1.28
N VAL A 505 -14.60 -20.05 -0.18
CA VAL A 505 -15.19 -19.79 1.16
C VAL A 505 -14.22 -18.91 1.94
N ARG A 506 -14.74 -17.83 2.51
CA ARG A 506 -13.96 -16.89 3.34
C ARG A 506 -14.62 -16.79 4.71
N VAL A 507 -13.83 -17.00 5.75
CA VAL A 507 -14.29 -16.94 7.15
C VAL A 507 -13.36 -16.04 7.94
N ALA A 508 -13.91 -15.13 8.70
CA ALA A 508 -13.16 -14.26 9.61
C ALA A 508 -13.41 -14.65 11.06
N LEU A 509 -12.40 -14.50 11.90
CA LEU A 509 -12.58 -14.55 13.34
C LEU A 509 -13.34 -13.27 13.77
N ALA A 510 -14.41 -13.43 14.53
CA ALA A 510 -15.28 -12.31 14.93
C ALA A 510 -14.59 -11.31 15.88
N ALA A 511 -13.61 -11.78 16.67
CA ALA A 511 -12.86 -10.94 17.59
C ALA A 511 -11.42 -10.76 17.12
N PRO A 512 -10.84 -9.57 17.25
CA PRO A 512 -9.44 -9.35 16.90
C PRO A 512 -8.50 -10.13 17.84
N LEU A 513 -7.33 -10.46 17.32
CA LEU A 513 -6.25 -11.11 18.05
C LEU A 513 -5.46 -10.05 18.82
N ASP A 514 -5.57 -10.03 20.14
CA ASP A 514 -4.84 -9.08 20.98
C ASP A 514 -3.51 -9.69 21.50
N LEU A 515 -2.41 -9.28 20.89
CA LEU A 515 -1.06 -9.70 21.27
C LEU A 515 -0.31 -8.64 22.10
N ARG A 516 -0.99 -7.62 22.59
CA ARG A 516 -0.37 -6.55 23.41
C ARG A 516 0.23 -7.07 24.72
N GLN A 517 -0.27 -8.16 25.24
CA GLN A 517 0.23 -8.74 26.49
C GLN A 517 0.74 -10.16 26.35
N ASN A 518 0.01 -11.04 25.69
CA ASN A 518 0.28 -12.48 25.63
C ASN A 518 0.02 -13.05 24.24
N SER A 519 0.57 -14.25 23.99
CA SER A 519 0.15 -15.09 22.86
C SER A 519 -1.31 -15.50 23.01
N VAL A 520 -2.01 -15.66 21.89
CA VAL A 520 -3.40 -16.11 21.83
C VAL A 520 -3.42 -17.61 21.50
N THR A 521 -4.10 -18.39 22.31
CA THR A 521 -4.20 -19.85 22.14
C THR A 521 -5.64 -20.33 22.20
N GLY A 522 -5.88 -21.54 21.72
CA GLY A 522 -7.20 -22.17 21.82
C GLY A 522 -8.25 -21.60 20.88
N LEU A 523 -7.85 -20.97 19.79
CA LEU A 523 -8.78 -20.45 18.80
C LEU A 523 -9.52 -21.60 18.09
N SER A 524 -10.75 -21.35 17.74
CA SER A 524 -11.61 -22.26 16.99
C SER A 524 -12.23 -21.55 15.80
N LEU A 525 -11.95 -22.02 14.59
CA LEU A 525 -12.55 -21.53 13.36
C LEU A 525 -13.30 -22.65 12.66
N GLN A 526 -14.47 -22.34 12.12
CA GLN A 526 -15.35 -23.30 11.44
C GLN A 526 -15.36 -23.00 9.94
N LEU A 527 -15.14 -24.03 9.10
CA LEU A 527 -15.23 -24.00 7.64
C LEU A 527 -16.37 -24.91 7.13
#